data_6e65eadfcd11a0077d1777cf9fcc961b
#
_entry.id   6e65eadfcd11a0077d1777cf9fcc961b
#
_cell.length_a   1.000
_cell.length_b   1.000
_cell.length_c   1.000
_cell.angle_alpha   90.00
_cell.angle_beta   90.00
_cell.angle_gamma   90.00
#
_symmetry.space_group_name_H-M   'P 1'
#
loop_
_entity.id
_entity.type
_entity.pdbx_description
1 polymer ?
#
loop_
_entity_poly.entity_id
_entity_poly.type
_entity_poly.pdbx_seq_one_letter_code
_entity_poly.pdbx_strand_id
1 'polypeptide(L)'
;PHGTSRRQRQMCIRDRRKPRQLSGGQRQRVALGRAIVRNPQAFLMDEPLSNLDALLRLQTRKELIELTGELKSTVIYVTHDQVEAMTMGHRLAVMNKGEVVQLDTPENIFSRPSSRFVAEFIGSPPMNFLQVEIVEKNKKRVFQKDSFEVHVPDSMKALKETSVILGFRPNELELVSRGGISGTVSVVETLGSEKLVYLKLGEKTISLLVPTAEKINSGENVRFKINPESLHLFNIANETRISFDDSV
;
A
#
# COMPACT_ATOMS: atom_id res chain seq x y z
N PRO A 1 0.91 57.64 6.53
CA PRO A 1 1.09 56.41 7.31
C PRO A 1 0.69 55.25 6.42
N HIS A 2 1.69 54.49 5.93
CA HIS A 2 1.47 53.37 5.06
C HIS A 2 0.74 52.25 5.84
N GLY A 3 -0.50 51.99 5.47
CA GLY A 3 -1.28 50.85 6.01
C GLY A 3 -0.62 49.54 5.64
N THR A 4 0.05 48.90 6.59
CA THR A 4 0.51 47.54 6.46
C THR A 4 -0.65 46.62 6.11
N SER A 5 -0.55 45.87 5.03
CA SER A 5 -1.61 44.98 4.58
C SER A 5 -1.98 43.96 5.69
N ARG A 6 -3.23 43.48 5.68
CA ARG A 6 -3.72 42.50 6.66
C ARG A 6 -2.82 41.25 6.73
N ARG A 7 -2.19 40.87 5.62
CA ARG A 7 -1.19 39.79 5.52
C ARG A 7 0.10 40.12 6.27
N GLN A 8 0.63 41.34 6.15
CA GLN A 8 1.85 41.77 6.88
C GLN A 8 1.62 41.82 8.38
N ARG A 9 0.43 42.30 8.85
CA ARG A 9 0.09 42.29 10.28
C ARG A 9 -0.02 40.86 10.85
N GLN A 10 -0.58 39.92 10.11
CA GLN A 10 -0.65 38.52 10.57
C GLN A 10 0.73 37.86 10.63
N MET A 11 1.63 38.18 9.70
CA MET A 11 3.01 37.74 9.70
C MET A 11 3.74 38.26 10.93
N CYS A 12 3.69 39.55 11.22
CA CYS A 12 4.34 40.14 12.40
C CYS A 12 3.83 39.60 13.74
N ILE A 13 2.55 39.20 13.85
CA ILE A 13 2.00 38.59 15.08
C ILE A 13 2.58 37.17 15.29
N ARG A 14 2.83 36.43 14.23
CA ARG A 14 3.40 35.07 14.29
C ARG A 14 4.89 35.06 14.59
N ASP A 15 5.64 36.03 14.08
CA ASP A 15 7.10 36.14 14.22
C ASP A 15 7.54 36.36 15.67
N ARG A 16 6.67 36.90 16.53
CA ARG A 16 6.94 37.15 17.94
C ARG A 16 6.59 35.97 18.86
N ARG A 17 6.02 34.88 18.33
CA ARG A 17 5.66 33.70 19.16
C ARG A 17 6.89 32.88 19.49
N LYS A 18 7.02 32.52 20.77
CA LYS A 18 8.02 31.54 21.21
C LYS A 18 7.64 30.13 20.73
N PRO A 19 8.59 29.20 20.51
CA PRO A 19 8.29 27.84 20.07
C PRO A 19 7.20 27.11 20.87
N ARG A 20 7.15 27.32 22.19
CA ARG A 20 6.12 26.77 23.09
C ARG A 20 4.69 27.28 22.82
N GLN A 21 4.55 28.37 22.09
CA GLN A 21 3.26 29.01 21.74
C GLN A 21 2.77 28.58 20.35
N LEU A 22 3.54 27.74 19.66
CA LEU A 22 3.21 27.19 18.34
C LEU A 22 2.51 25.85 18.50
N SER A 23 1.55 25.57 17.61
CA SER A 23 1.01 24.21 17.48
C SER A 23 2.07 23.21 16.99
N GLY A 24 1.83 21.91 17.12
CA GLY A 24 2.73 20.88 16.64
C GLY A 24 3.12 21.08 15.16
N GLY A 25 2.15 21.26 14.29
CA GLY A 25 2.38 21.51 12.88
C GLY A 25 3.08 22.84 12.56
N GLN A 26 2.85 23.89 13.39
CA GLN A 26 3.58 25.15 13.23
C GLN A 26 5.05 24.98 13.60
N ARG A 27 5.36 24.28 14.70
CA ARG A 27 6.76 23.96 15.08
C ARG A 27 7.46 23.18 13.98
N GLN A 28 6.78 22.19 13.41
CA GLN A 28 7.31 21.33 12.37
C GLN A 28 7.65 22.12 11.09
N ARG A 29 6.74 23.00 10.63
CA ARG A 29 7.01 23.91 9.48
C ARG A 29 8.16 24.87 9.74
N VAL A 30 8.30 25.37 10.95
CA VAL A 30 9.46 26.21 11.34
C VAL A 30 10.76 25.41 11.30
N ALA A 31 10.75 24.16 11.81
CA ALA A 31 11.92 23.27 11.76
C ALA A 31 12.34 22.98 10.31
N LEU A 32 11.36 22.68 9.45
CA LEU A 32 11.58 22.45 8.01
C LEU A 32 12.16 23.69 7.32
N GLY A 33 11.56 24.85 7.52
CA GLY A 33 12.07 26.12 6.95
C GLY A 33 13.50 26.43 7.42
N ARG A 34 13.84 26.15 8.67
CA ARG A 34 15.21 26.31 9.19
C ARG A 34 16.21 25.34 8.53
N ALA A 35 15.79 24.11 8.20
CA ALA A 35 16.63 23.16 7.51
C ALA A 35 16.91 23.61 6.05
N ILE A 36 15.87 24.09 5.37
CA ILE A 36 15.95 24.55 3.97
C ILE A 36 16.90 25.73 3.80
N VAL A 37 16.75 26.75 4.66
CA VAL A 37 17.59 27.98 4.57
C VAL A 37 19.09 27.69 4.70
N ARG A 38 19.47 26.57 5.29
CA ARG A 38 20.87 26.15 5.44
C ARG A 38 21.48 25.59 4.15
N ASN A 39 20.66 25.34 3.13
CA ASN A 39 21.07 24.75 1.84
C ASN A 39 21.98 23.51 2.00
N PRO A 40 21.51 22.45 2.70
CA PRO A 40 22.34 21.29 2.99
C PRO A 40 22.50 20.40 1.75
N GLN A 41 23.55 19.57 1.73
CA GLN A 41 23.75 18.57 0.68
C GLN A 41 22.75 17.42 0.77
N ALA A 42 22.22 17.11 1.96
CA ALA A 42 21.20 16.10 2.18
C ALA A 42 20.27 16.53 3.32
N PHE A 43 18.98 16.18 3.18
CA PHE A 43 17.97 16.31 4.20
C PHE A 43 17.67 14.97 4.83
N LEU A 44 17.64 14.91 6.16
CA LEU A 44 17.17 13.77 6.92
C LEU A 44 15.86 14.17 7.60
N MET A 45 14.76 13.56 7.19
CA MET A 45 13.42 13.83 7.70
C MET A 45 12.90 12.58 8.40
N ASP A 46 12.68 12.69 9.70
CA ASP A 46 12.15 11.61 10.53
C ASP A 46 10.70 11.92 10.88
N GLU A 47 9.77 11.17 10.30
CA GLU A 47 8.32 11.30 10.46
C GLU A 47 7.80 12.76 10.43
N PRO A 48 8.13 13.56 9.41
CA PRO A 48 7.87 15.00 9.43
C PRO A 48 6.38 15.38 9.37
N LEU A 49 5.47 14.45 9.11
CA LEU A 49 4.02 14.71 9.02
C LEU A 49 3.20 13.99 10.09
N SER A 50 3.82 13.22 10.99
CA SER A 50 3.13 12.37 11.97
C SER A 50 2.22 13.14 12.94
N ASN A 51 2.59 14.38 13.30
CA ASN A 51 1.86 15.20 14.28
C ASN A 51 0.82 16.16 13.65
N LEU A 52 0.44 15.93 12.38
CA LEU A 52 -0.54 16.74 11.66
C LEU A 52 -1.89 16.03 11.59
N ASP A 53 -2.97 16.81 11.64
CA ASP A 53 -4.30 16.31 11.27
C ASP A 53 -4.37 15.93 9.77
N ALA A 54 -5.39 15.17 9.39
CA ALA A 54 -5.48 14.59 8.04
C ALA A 54 -5.47 15.64 6.92
N LEU A 55 -6.19 16.75 7.09
CA LEU A 55 -6.27 17.80 6.07
C LEU A 55 -4.94 18.54 5.92
N LEU A 56 -4.34 18.91 7.04
CA LEU A 56 -3.06 19.60 7.08
C LEU A 56 -1.93 18.70 6.58
N ARG A 57 -1.98 17.40 6.88
CA ARG A 57 -1.03 16.39 6.37
C ARG A 57 -1.08 16.30 4.86
N LEU A 58 -2.28 16.23 4.26
CA LEU A 58 -2.45 16.20 2.81
C LEU A 58 -1.86 17.46 2.14
N GLN A 59 -2.16 18.65 2.69
CA GLN A 59 -1.64 19.91 2.16
C GLN A 59 -0.11 19.99 2.30
N THR A 60 0.43 19.67 3.47
CA THR A 60 1.87 19.76 3.73
C THR A 60 2.65 18.71 2.93
N ARG A 61 2.09 17.52 2.68
CA ARG A 61 2.68 16.52 1.79
C ARG A 61 2.86 17.08 0.38
N LYS A 62 1.82 17.71 -0.19
CA LYS A 62 1.90 18.36 -1.50
C LYS A 62 3.00 19.42 -1.52
N GLU A 63 3.03 20.32 -0.53
CA GLU A 63 4.04 21.37 -0.39
C GLU A 63 5.46 20.79 -0.30
N LEU A 64 5.63 19.65 0.42
CA LEU A 64 6.92 18.97 0.53
C LEU A 64 7.37 18.33 -0.80
N ILE A 65 6.46 17.69 -1.55
CA ILE A 65 6.79 17.11 -2.85
C ILE A 65 7.27 18.20 -3.82
N GLU A 66 6.55 19.32 -3.89
CA GLU A 66 6.94 20.46 -4.73
C GLU A 66 8.31 21.00 -4.31
N LEU A 67 8.51 21.22 -3.02
CA LEU A 67 9.76 21.73 -2.47
C LEU A 67 10.94 20.79 -2.69
N THR A 68 10.78 19.49 -2.44
CA THR A 68 11.86 18.51 -2.65
C THR A 68 12.24 18.37 -4.12
N GLY A 69 11.28 18.56 -5.03
CA GLY A 69 11.53 18.61 -6.47
C GLY A 69 12.36 19.84 -6.91
N GLU A 70 12.17 20.97 -6.22
CA GLU A 70 12.96 22.20 -6.47
C GLU A 70 14.35 22.13 -5.83
N LEU A 71 14.48 21.52 -4.67
CA LEU A 71 15.73 21.31 -3.96
C LEU A 71 16.52 20.21 -4.66
N LYS A 72 17.53 20.53 -5.42
CA LYS A 72 18.45 19.57 -6.06
C LYS A 72 19.32 18.81 -5.04
N SER A 73 18.74 18.44 -3.92
CA SER A 73 19.42 17.82 -2.77
C SER A 73 18.86 16.41 -2.53
N THR A 74 19.69 15.52 -1.99
CA THR A 74 19.24 14.20 -1.57
C THR A 74 18.35 14.31 -0.33
N VAL A 75 17.18 13.68 -0.35
CA VAL A 75 16.26 13.62 0.78
C VAL A 75 16.13 12.17 1.24
N ILE A 76 16.42 11.92 2.51
CA ILE A 76 16.11 10.65 3.20
C ILE A 76 14.91 10.94 4.09
N TYR A 77 13.79 10.27 3.77
CA TYR A 77 12.51 10.47 4.41
C TYR A 77 12.08 9.19 5.12
N VAL A 78 11.95 9.25 6.44
CA VAL A 78 11.48 8.12 7.25
C VAL A 78 10.01 8.33 7.58
N THR A 79 9.18 7.34 7.34
CA THR A 79 7.75 7.36 7.66
C THR A 79 7.22 5.95 7.91
N HIS A 80 6.16 5.84 8.69
CA HIS A 80 5.33 4.66 8.82
C HIS A 80 4.03 4.75 7.99
N ASP A 81 3.78 5.88 7.34
CA ASP A 81 2.61 6.09 6.46
C ASP A 81 2.93 5.58 5.05
N GLN A 82 2.23 4.53 4.61
CA GLN A 82 2.43 3.93 3.30
C GLN A 82 2.14 4.90 2.15
N VAL A 83 1.16 5.80 2.30
CA VAL A 83 0.81 6.77 1.25
C VAL A 83 1.93 7.78 1.08
N GLU A 84 2.56 8.22 2.18
CA GLU A 84 3.74 9.09 2.12
C GLU A 84 4.89 8.37 1.43
N ALA A 85 5.21 7.14 1.85
CA ALA A 85 6.29 6.34 1.30
C ALA A 85 6.13 6.11 -0.21
N MET A 86 4.92 5.79 -0.67
CA MET A 86 4.61 5.51 -2.08
C MET A 86 4.57 6.76 -2.96
N THR A 87 4.30 7.95 -2.39
CA THR A 87 4.08 9.17 -3.18
C THR A 87 5.25 10.15 -3.18
N MET A 88 6.14 10.07 -2.20
CA MET A 88 7.21 11.07 -2.02
C MET A 88 8.58 10.62 -2.52
N GLY A 89 8.87 9.31 -2.46
CA GLY A 89 10.20 8.79 -2.77
C GLY A 89 10.37 8.35 -4.22
N HIS A 90 11.50 8.64 -4.84
CA HIS A 90 11.90 7.99 -6.11
C HIS A 90 12.31 6.53 -5.88
N ARG A 91 12.79 6.22 -4.69
CA ARG A 91 13.13 4.87 -4.21
C ARG A 91 12.56 4.69 -2.81
N LEU A 92 12.07 3.50 -2.55
CA LEU A 92 11.49 3.12 -1.27
C LEU A 92 12.27 1.94 -0.69
N ALA A 93 12.73 2.07 0.56
CA ALA A 93 13.30 0.98 1.33
C ALA A 93 12.27 0.46 2.34
N VAL A 94 11.86 -0.80 2.18
CA VAL A 94 11.05 -1.49 3.19
C VAL A 94 12.00 -2.14 4.20
N MET A 95 11.87 -1.77 5.46
CA MET A 95 12.74 -2.24 6.54
C MET A 95 11.98 -3.17 7.49
N ASN A 96 12.67 -4.20 7.97
CA ASN A 96 12.17 -5.09 9.02
C ASN A 96 13.31 -5.43 9.99
N LYS A 97 13.11 -5.24 11.27
CA LYS A 97 14.09 -5.54 12.34
C LYS A 97 15.49 -4.96 12.10
N GLY A 98 15.55 -3.75 11.51
CA GLY A 98 16.81 -3.05 11.23
C GLY A 98 17.48 -3.43 9.91
N GLU A 99 16.92 -4.37 9.14
CA GLU A 99 17.42 -4.79 7.84
C GLU A 99 16.56 -4.24 6.70
N VAL A 100 17.18 -3.93 5.57
CA VAL A 100 16.48 -3.55 4.34
C VAL A 100 16.02 -4.83 3.63
N VAL A 101 14.70 -5.08 3.64
CA VAL A 101 14.11 -6.27 3.01
C VAL A 101 13.97 -6.09 1.49
N GLN A 102 13.59 -4.88 1.06
CA GLN A 102 13.51 -4.53 -0.36
C GLN A 102 13.82 -3.04 -0.55
N LEU A 103 14.55 -2.72 -1.62
CA LEU A 103 14.87 -1.35 -2.02
C LEU A 103 14.65 -1.23 -3.52
N ASP A 104 13.60 -0.51 -3.94
CA ASP A 104 13.24 -0.35 -5.35
C ASP A 104 12.40 0.93 -5.53
N THR A 105 11.88 1.16 -6.73
CA THR A 105 10.84 2.17 -6.95
C THR A 105 9.55 1.76 -6.23
N PRO A 106 8.72 2.72 -5.78
CA PRO A 106 7.42 2.41 -5.16
C PRO A 106 6.56 1.49 -6.01
N GLU A 107 6.51 1.72 -7.32
CA GLU A 107 5.76 0.92 -8.27
C GLU A 107 6.23 -0.55 -8.30
N ASN A 108 7.56 -0.79 -8.34
CA ASN A 108 8.12 -2.13 -8.31
C ASN A 108 7.86 -2.83 -6.97
N ILE A 109 7.97 -2.13 -5.86
CA ILE A 109 7.67 -2.71 -4.53
C ILE A 109 6.20 -3.15 -4.44
N PHE A 110 5.29 -2.36 -5.01
CA PHE A 110 3.87 -2.69 -5.03
C PHE A 110 3.53 -3.85 -5.96
N SER A 111 4.09 -3.84 -7.19
CA SER A 111 3.79 -4.84 -8.24
C SER A 111 4.65 -6.10 -8.13
N ARG A 112 5.86 -6.01 -7.57
CA ARG A 112 6.83 -7.12 -7.47
C ARG A 112 7.44 -7.20 -6.06
N PRO A 113 6.62 -7.38 -5.00
CA PRO A 113 7.14 -7.50 -3.64
C PRO A 113 8.08 -8.71 -3.54
N SER A 114 9.25 -8.53 -2.94
CA SER A 114 10.29 -9.57 -2.83
C SER A 114 9.92 -10.71 -1.88
N SER A 115 8.98 -10.47 -0.97
CA SER A 115 8.54 -11.44 0.02
C SER A 115 7.07 -11.20 0.40
N ARG A 116 6.48 -12.20 1.05
CA ARG A 116 5.15 -12.09 1.65
C ARG A 116 5.07 -10.92 2.63
N PHE A 117 6.12 -10.70 3.44
CA PHE A 117 6.19 -9.57 4.37
C PHE A 117 6.01 -8.22 3.64
N VAL A 118 6.74 -7.99 2.55
CA VAL A 118 6.63 -6.75 1.77
C VAL A 118 5.24 -6.62 1.15
N ALA A 119 4.70 -7.71 0.60
CA ALA A 119 3.38 -7.74 -0.03
C ALA A 119 2.24 -7.46 0.98
N GLU A 120 2.38 -7.92 2.22
CA GLU A 120 1.43 -7.68 3.31
C GLU A 120 1.54 -6.26 3.85
N PHE A 121 2.78 -5.76 3.98
CA PHE A 121 3.06 -4.43 4.52
C PHE A 121 2.69 -3.31 3.55
N ILE A 122 2.86 -3.50 2.23
CA ILE A 122 2.61 -2.48 1.21
C ILE A 122 1.27 -2.72 0.52
N GLY A 123 0.35 -1.80 0.73
CA GLY A 123 -1.01 -1.78 0.18
C GLY A 123 -2.08 -1.64 1.25
N SER A 124 -3.09 -0.83 0.96
CA SER A 124 -4.27 -0.62 1.82
C SER A 124 -5.52 -0.79 0.97
N PRO A 125 -6.31 -1.84 1.21
CA PRO A 125 -6.12 -2.94 2.17
C PRO A 125 -4.93 -3.86 1.86
N PRO A 126 -4.44 -4.63 2.86
CA PRO A 126 -3.36 -5.60 2.67
C PRO A 126 -3.69 -6.69 1.63
N MET A 127 -2.65 -7.31 1.07
CA MET A 127 -2.78 -8.45 0.16
C MET A 127 -3.40 -9.66 0.89
N ASN A 128 -4.28 -10.38 0.21
CA ASN A 128 -4.78 -11.67 0.69
C ASN A 128 -3.75 -12.76 0.46
N PHE A 129 -3.66 -13.74 1.37
CA PHE A 129 -2.77 -14.89 1.24
C PHE A 129 -3.51 -16.20 1.47
N LEU A 130 -3.32 -17.13 0.56
CA LEU A 130 -3.88 -18.48 0.64
C LEU A 130 -2.82 -19.51 0.27
N GLN A 131 -2.53 -20.44 1.18
CA GLN A 131 -1.69 -21.58 0.86
C GLN A 131 -2.51 -22.57 0.02
N VAL A 132 -2.01 -22.90 -1.18
CA VAL A 132 -2.68 -23.75 -2.16
C VAL A 132 -1.77 -24.84 -2.65
N GLU A 133 -2.36 -25.93 -3.12
CA GLU A 133 -1.68 -26.99 -3.85
C GLU A 133 -1.81 -26.73 -5.37
N ILE A 134 -0.85 -27.22 -6.13
CA ILE A 134 -0.88 -27.17 -7.57
C ILE A 134 -1.17 -28.58 -8.09
N VAL A 135 -2.36 -28.75 -8.62
CA VAL A 135 -2.85 -30.05 -9.09
C VAL A 135 -3.16 -30.00 -10.59
N GLU A 136 -3.08 -31.14 -11.25
CA GLU A 136 -3.48 -31.27 -12.64
C GLU A 136 -4.93 -31.77 -12.73
N LYS A 137 -5.79 -30.99 -13.40
CA LYS A 137 -7.18 -31.33 -13.70
C LYS A 137 -7.45 -31.15 -15.18
N ASN A 138 -7.96 -32.16 -15.85
CA ASN A 138 -8.30 -32.10 -17.28
C ASN A 138 -7.14 -31.60 -18.16
N LYS A 139 -5.91 -32.06 -17.90
CA LYS A 139 -4.67 -31.63 -18.57
C LYS A 139 -4.32 -30.14 -18.39
N LYS A 140 -4.86 -29.51 -17.36
CA LYS A 140 -4.55 -28.13 -16.98
C LYS A 140 -4.16 -28.07 -15.52
N ARG A 141 -3.18 -27.24 -15.20
CA ARG A 141 -2.75 -26.99 -13.83
C ARG A 141 -3.66 -25.97 -13.17
N VAL A 142 -4.03 -26.23 -11.94
CA VAL A 142 -4.88 -25.35 -11.13
C VAL A 142 -4.29 -25.19 -9.73
N PHE A 143 -4.39 -23.97 -9.18
CA PHE A 143 -4.21 -23.70 -7.78
C PHE A 143 -5.48 -24.13 -7.05
N GLN A 144 -5.35 -25.05 -6.10
CA GLN A 144 -6.49 -25.63 -5.40
C GLN A 144 -6.34 -25.58 -3.87
N LYS A 145 -7.41 -25.19 -3.21
CA LYS A 145 -7.63 -25.39 -1.77
C LYS A 145 -9.11 -25.41 -1.47
N ASP A 146 -9.62 -26.49 -0.88
CA ASP A 146 -11.05 -26.67 -0.59
C ASP A 146 -11.91 -26.38 -1.85
N SER A 147 -12.82 -25.40 -1.74
CA SER A 147 -13.64 -24.91 -2.86
C SER A 147 -12.97 -23.84 -3.72
N PHE A 148 -11.77 -23.41 -3.35
CA PHE A 148 -10.98 -22.45 -4.12
C PHE A 148 -10.27 -23.15 -5.26
N GLU A 149 -10.54 -22.73 -6.47
CA GLU A 149 -9.88 -23.24 -7.67
C GLU A 149 -9.63 -22.11 -8.65
N VAL A 150 -8.36 -21.90 -9.05
CA VAL A 150 -7.93 -20.91 -10.02
C VAL A 150 -6.93 -21.53 -10.98
N HIS A 151 -7.07 -21.22 -12.26
CA HIS A 151 -6.17 -21.70 -13.30
C HIS A 151 -4.75 -21.16 -13.10
N VAL A 152 -3.75 -22.03 -13.30
CA VAL A 152 -2.35 -21.59 -13.40
C VAL A 152 -2.17 -20.94 -14.77
N PRO A 153 -1.85 -19.63 -14.85
CA PRO A 153 -1.68 -18.94 -16.11
C PRO A 153 -0.47 -19.45 -16.90
N ASP A 154 -0.48 -19.19 -18.20
CA ASP A 154 0.59 -19.63 -19.09
C ASP A 154 1.95 -19.02 -18.75
N SER A 155 1.95 -17.80 -18.22
CA SER A 155 3.12 -17.10 -17.68
C SER A 155 3.80 -17.84 -16.53
N MET A 156 3.09 -18.75 -15.84
CA MET A 156 3.58 -19.54 -14.70
C MET A 156 3.75 -21.02 -15.02
N LYS A 157 3.82 -21.42 -16.30
CA LYS A 157 3.98 -22.84 -16.70
C LYS A 157 5.27 -23.48 -16.19
N ALA A 158 6.33 -22.70 -16.04
CA ALA A 158 7.65 -23.17 -15.56
C ALA A 158 7.68 -23.49 -14.05
N LEU A 159 6.58 -23.24 -13.33
CA LEU A 159 6.46 -23.48 -11.87
C LEU A 159 6.69 -24.97 -11.56
N LYS A 160 7.68 -25.27 -10.71
CA LYS A 160 8.06 -26.65 -10.30
C LYS A 160 7.46 -27.06 -8.96
N GLU A 161 7.04 -26.10 -8.17
CA GLU A 161 6.46 -26.27 -6.86
C GLU A 161 5.14 -27.06 -6.95
N THR A 162 4.89 -27.88 -5.95
CA THR A 162 3.62 -28.59 -5.77
C THR A 162 2.66 -27.86 -4.85
N SER A 163 3.17 -26.92 -4.06
CA SER A 163 2.40 -26.07 -3.17
C SER A 163 3.08 -24.71 -2.97
N VAL A 164 2.29 -23.65 -2.86
CA VAL A 164 2.75 -22.26 -2.75
C VAL A 164 1.83 -21.44 -1.86
N ILE A 165 2.30 -20.28 -1.41
CA ILE A 165 1.44 -19.23 -0.89
C ILE A 165 1.03 -18.34 -2.06
N LEU A 166 -0.27 -18.31 -2.34
CA LEU A 166 -0.87 -17.48 -3.36
C LEU A 166 -1.22 -16.13 -2.74
N GLY A 167 -0.72 -15.04 -3.31
CA GLY A 167 -1.05 -13.66 -2.95
C GLY A 167 -1.90 -13.00 -4.02
N PHE A 168 -2.91 -12.25 -3.63
CA PHE A 168 -3.77 -11.45 -4.53
C PHE A 168 -4.36 -10.25 -3.79
N ARG A 169 -4.45 -9.13 -4.49
CA ARG A 169 -4.91 -7.89 -3.87
C ARG A 169 -6.45 -7.82 -3.83
N PRO A 170 -7.04 -7.18 -2.81
CA PRO A 170 -8.50 -7.04 -2.70
C PRO A 170 -9.19 -6.36 -3.87
N ASN A 171 -8.51 -5.44 -4.55
CA ASN A 171 -9.01 -4.73 -5.72
C ASN A 171 -8.89 -5.51 -7.05
N GLU A 172 -8.21 -6.66 -7.04
CA GLU A 172 -8.06 -7.55 -8.20
C GLU A 172 -9.15 -8.64 -8.25
N LEU A 173 -10.03 -8.64 -7.26
CA LEU A 173 -11.17 -9.53 -7.17
C LEU A 173 -12.42 -8.86 -7.77
N GLU A 174 -13.13 -9.59 -8.59
CA GLU A 174 -14.35 -9.14 -9.25
C GLU A 174 -15.54 -10.00 -8.84
N LEU A 175 -16.64 -9.34 -8.41
CA LEU A 175 -17.90 -10.05 -8.16
C LEU A 175 -18.51 -10.54 -9.46
N VAL A 176 -19.03 -11.77 -9.42
CA VAL A 176 -19.69 -12.39 -10.57
C VAL A 176 -21.00 -13.06 -10.16
N SER A 177 -21.99 -13.02 -11.06
CA SER A 177 -23.29 -13.64 -10.83
C SER A 177 -23.27 -15.15 -11.05
N ARG A 178 -22.36 -15.68 -11.90
CA ARG A 178 -22.23 -17.09 -12.24
C ARG A 178 -20.78 -17.52 -12.34
N GLY A 179 -20.49 -18.77 -11.99
CA GLY A 179 -19.12 -19.31 -11.97
C GLY A 179 -18.30 -18.70 -10.84
N GLY A 180 -16.95 -18.80 -10.93
CA GLY A 180 -16.04 -18.27 -9.92
C GLY A 180 -16.06 -19.02 -8.60
N ILE A 181 -15.43 -18.44 -7.61
CA ILE A 181 -15.25 -18.97 -6.26
C ILE A 181 -16.39 -18.45 -5.38
N SER A 182 -17.00 -19.30 -4.55
CA SER A 182 -18.06 -18.91 -3.62
C SER A 182 -17.48 -18.63 -2.26
N GLY A 183 -17.89 -17.54 -1.62
CA GLY A 183 -17.56 -17.19 -0.24
C GLY A 183 -18.74 -16.60 0.49
N THR A 184 -18.78 -16.77 1.82
CA THR A 184 -19.81 -16.19 2.68
C THR A 184 -19.32 -14.87 3.25
N VAL A 185 -20.10 -13.81 3.06
CA VAL A 185 -19.80 -12.48 3.60
C VAL A 185 -19.85 -12.50 5.12
N SER A 186 -18.75 -12.16 5.78
CA SER A 186 -18.69 -12.07 7.25
C SER A 186 -18.89 -10.65 7.75
N VAL A 187 -18.21 -9.69 7.14
CA VAL A 187 -18.25 -8.27 7.52
C VAL A 187 -18.24 -7.42 6.25
N VAL A 188 -18.91 -6.27 6.29
CA VAL A 188 -18.86 -5.23 5.25
C VAL A 188 -18.52 -3.90 5.91
N GLU A 189 -17.42 -3.29 5.50
CA GLU A 189 -16.99 -1.96 5.94
C GLU A 189 -17.16 -0.96 4.79
N THR A 190 -17.81 0.17 5.05
CA THR A 190 -17.97 1.22 4.03
C THR A 190 -16.85 2.24 4.16
N LEU A 191 -16.02 2.36 3.13
CA LEU A 191 -14.86 3.25 3.07
C LEU A 191 -15.12 4.53 2.25
N GLY A 192 -16.37 4.93 2.10
CA GLY A 192 -16.79 6.07 1.29
C GLY A 192 -17.20 5.64 -0.12
N SER A 193 -16.34 5.73 -1.11
CA SER A 193 -16.61 5.33 -2.51
C SER A 193 -16.61 3.81 -2.72
N GLU A 194 -16.03 3.06 -1.80
CA GLU A 194 -15.86 1.61 -1.86
C GLU A 194 -16.32 0.94 -0.56
N LYS A 195 -16.57 -0.36 -0.64
CA LYS A 195 -16.79 -1.25 0.49
C LYS A 195 -15.67 -2.29 0.53
N LEU A 196 -15.12 -2.50 1.71
CA LEU A 196 -14.25 -3.63 2.01
C LEU A 196 -15.11 -4.77 2.54
N VAL A 197 -15.17 -5.86 1.80
CA VAL A 197 -16.00 -7.02 2.10
C VAL A 197 -15.10 -8.17 2.52
N TYR A 198 -15.31 -8.71 3.71
CA TYR A 198 -14.60 -9.88 4.20
C TYR A 198 -15.40 -11.15 3.90
N LEU A 199 -14.77 -12.08 3.18
CA LEU A 199 -15.37 -13.34 2.76
C LEU A 199 -14.73 -14.51 3.47
N LYS A 200 -15.53 -15.39 4.05
CA LYS A 200 -15.09 -16.68 4.57
C LYS A 200 -15.00 -17.70 3.45
N LEU A 201 -13.82 -18.33 3.31
CA LEU A 201 -13.51 -19.45 2.43
C LEU A 201 -13.02 -20.62 3.32
N GLY A 202 -13.95 -21.48 3.76
CA GLY A 202 -13.64 -22.47 4.79
C GLY A 202 -13.18 -21.78 6.09
N GLU A 203 -11.98 -22.11 6.55
CA GLU A 203 -11.37 -21.51 7.75
C GLU A 203 -10.65 -20.19 7.49
N LYS A 204 -10.46 -19.81 6.24
CA LYS A 204 -9.74 -18.58 5.86
C LYS A 204 -10.70 -17.45 5.57
N THR A 205 -10.27 -16.25 5.88
CA THR A 205 -10.95 -15.01 5.49
C THR A 205 -10.09 -14.27 4.48
N ILE A 206 -10.71 -13.82 3.40
CA ILE A 206 -10.12 -12.92 2.41
C ILE A 206 -10.89 -11.62 2.38
N SER A 207 -10.28 -10.57 1.87
CA SER A 207 -10.91 -9.26 1.66
C SER A 207 -11.06 -8.97 0.17
N LEU A 208 -12.12 -8.25 -0.17
CA LEU A 208 -12.50 -7.85 -1.52
C LEU A 208 -12.94 -6.40 -1.48
N LEU A 209 -12.47 -5.56 -2.41
CA LEU A 209 -12.96 -4.19 -2.61
C LEU A 209 -14.02 -4.16 -3.70
N VAL A 210 -15.15 -3.52 -3.39
CA VAL A 210 -16.24 -3.32 -4.35
C VAL A 210 -16.75 -1.88 -4.31
N PRO A 211 -17.34 -1.37 -5.39
CA PRO A 211 -18.01 -0.06 -5.37
C PRO A 211 -19.12 -0.01 -4.31
N THR A 212 -19.30 1.15 -3.68
CA THR A 212 -20.37 1.34 -2.66
C THR A 212 -21.77 1.04 -3.19
N ALA A 213 -21.98 1.15 -4.51
CA ALA A 213 -23.27 0.85 -5.16
C ALA A 213 -23.65 -0.63 -5.09
N GLU A 214 -22.68 -1.54 -4.90
CA GLU A 214 -22.93 -2.98 -4.77
C GLU A 214 -23.73 -3.25 -3.48
N LYS A 215 -24.84 -3.99 -3.64
CA LYS A 215 -25.71 -4.38 -2.53
C LYS A 215 -25.25 -5.71 -1.96
N ILE A 216 -24.47 -5.66 -0.91
CA ILE A 216 -23.91 -6.83 -0.23
C ILE A 216 -24.18 -6.71 1.26
N ASN A 217 -24.70 -7.79 1.85
CA ASN A 217 -24.97 -7.86 3.28
C ASN A 217 -24.21 -9.02 3.95
N SER A 218 -23.95 -8.85 5.24
CA SER A 218 -23.37 -9.94 6.05
C SER A 218 -24.28 -11.18 6.04
N GLY A 219 -23.67 -12.37 5.93
CA GLY A 219 -24.35 -13.65 5.82
C GLY A 219 -24.69 -14.08 4.39
N GLU A 220 -24.60 -13.20 3.41
CA GLU A 220 -24.85 -13.55 2.00
C GLU A 220 -23.72 -14.42 1.42
N ASN A 221 -24.09 -15.31 0.51
CA ASN A 221 -23.11 -16.02 -0.33
C ASN A 221 -22.91 -15.24 -1.63
N VAL A 222 -21.69 -14.85 -1.87
CA VAL A 222 -21.27 -14.14 -3.09
C VAL A 222 -20.29 -14.98 -3.89
N ARG A 223 -20.19 -14.69 -5.17
CA ARG A 223 -19.22 -15.32 -6.07
C ARG A 223 -18.26 -14.28 -6.60
N PHE A 224 -17.00 -14.64 -6.70
CA PHE A 224 -15.96 -13.76 -7.22
C PHE A 224 -15.01 -14.50 -8.15
N LYS A 225 -14.31 -13.75 -8.98
CA LYS A 225 -13.21 -14.21 -9.82
C LYS A 225 -11.94 -13.47 -9.45
N ILE A 226 -10.82 -14.10 -9.71
CA ILE A 226 -9.48 -13.51 -9.62
C ILE A 226 -8.91 -13.52 -11.03
N ASN A 227 -8.24 -12.43 -11.44
CA ASN A 227 -7.45 -12.46 -12.65
C ASN A 227 -6.19 -13.31 -12.38
N PRO A 228 -5.99 -14.44 -13.08
CA PRO A 228 -4.84 -15.31 -12.82
C PRO A 228 -3.49 -14.64 -13.09
N GLU A 229 -3.42 -13.66 -14.00
CA GLU A 229 -2.18 -12.94 -14.33
C GLU A 229 -1.76 -11.93 -13.26
N SER A 230 -2.66 -11.55 -12.35
CA SER A 230 -2.34 -10.64 -11.22
C SER A 230 -1.86 -11.36 -9.96
N LEU A 231 -1.76 -12.68 -10.01
CA LEU A 231 -1.37 -13.49 -8.85
C LEU A 231 0.11 -13.34 -8.49
N HIS A 232 0.38 -13.28 -7.21
CA HIS A 232 1.73 -13.35 -6.65
C HIS A 232 1.95 -14.71 -6.01
N LEU A 233 3.12 -15.29 -6.21
CA LEU A 233 3.47 -16.56 -5.60
C LEU A 233 4.64 -16.42 -4.65
N PHE A 234 4.52 -17.04 -3.47
CA PHE A 234 5.58 -17.06 -2.48
C PHE A 234 5.88 -18.48 -2.05
N ASN A 235 7.14 -18.74 -1.78
CA ASN A 235 7.61 -20.02 -1.28
C ASN A 235 7.09 -20.23 0.16
N ILE A 236 6.65 -21.45 0.49
CA ILE A 236 6.09 -21.75 1.81
C ILE A 236 7.15 -21.70 2.92
N ALA A 237 8.39 -22.13 2.62
CA ALA A 237 9.42 -22.30 3.65
C ALA A 237 10.07 -20.97 4.08
N ASN A 238 10.33 -20.06 3.11
CA ASN A 238 11.06 -18.81 3.36
C ASN A 238 10.26 -17.55 3.03
N GLU A 239 9.02 -17.71 2.54
CA GLU A 239 8.11 -16.63 2.18
C GLU A 239 8.64 -15.65 1.12
N THR A 240 9.70 -16.02 0.39
CA THR A 240 10.23 -15.22 -0.72
C THR A 240 9.36 -15.35 -1.96
N ARG A 241 9.31 -14.30 -2.78
CA ARG A 241 8.61 -14.33 -4.07
C ARG A 241 9.22 -15.38 -5.01
N ILE A 242 8.36 -16.14 -5.67
CA ILE A 242 8.71 -17.02 -6.78
C ILE A 242 8.58 -16.19 -8.08
N SER A 243 9.69 -15.98 -8.77
CA SER A 243 9.72 -15.26 -10.06
C SER A 243 9.60 -16.22 -11.22
N PHE A 244 8.87 -15.81 -12.26
CA PHE A 244 8.63 -16.57 -13.48
C PHE A 244 9.20 -15.87 -14.71
N ASP A 245 9.93 -14.77 -14.52
CA ASP A 245 10.53 -14.06 -15.63
C ASP A 245 11.57 -14.97 -16.29
N ASP A 246 11.15 -15.74 -17.28
CA ASP A 246 12.01 -16.27 -18.33
C ASP A 246 12.45 -15.09 -19.23
N SER A 247 13.20 -14.17 -18.66
CA SER A 247 13.92 -13.17 -19.45
C SER A 247 15.29 -13.75 -19.73
N VAL A 248 15.38 -14.46 -20.83
CA VAL A 248 16.63 -14.60 -21.59
C VAL A 248 16.76 -13.39 -22.50
#